data_ff5d14da420b764ee99729afe0d3e715
#
_entry.id   ff5d14da420b764ee99729afe0d3e715
#
_cell.length_a   1.000
_cell.length_b   1.000
_cell.length_c   1.000
_cell.angle_alpha   90.00
_cell.angle_beta   90.00
_cell.angle_gamma   90.00
#
_symmetry.space_group_name_H-M   'P 1'
#
loop_
_entity.id
_entity.type
_entity.pdbx_description
1 polymer ?
#
loop_
_entity_poly.entity_id
_entity_poly.type
_entity_poly.pdbx_seq_one_letter_code
_entity_poly.pdbx_strand_id
1 'polypeptide(L)'
;MPNYMWFILATIALVLGYLIYGRIVEKIFVPNPERNTPAVSKSDGVDFVAMPKWKLWLIQLLNIAGVGPVFGPIMGALYGPTALLWIVFGTIFAGAVHDYFSGMMSVRYNGANVPDVVGYTLGNKAKYVMRVFATVLLLLVGVVFATAPAGLLQKITVAPVQEYCSLVFDGDSILDKVVGGSNCGQVFGGNTLFWIWIAIIFTYYFLATIIPIDKIIGRVYPIFGALLIIMAVGVTVGLFYHMPDQFYNWASFESNPNPNN
;
A
#
# COMPACT_ATOMS: atom_id res chain seq x y z
N MET A 1 -19.35 -14.79 -22.23
CA MET A 1 -18.45 -15.38 -21.22
C MET A 1 -18.90 -14.89 -19.85
N PRO A 2 -18.90 -15.72 -18.79
CA PRO A 2 -19.23 -15.26 -17.45
C PRO A 2 -18.22 -14.19 -17.01
N ASN A 3 -18.69 -13.18 -16.30
CA ASN A 3 -17.90 -11.99 -15.96
C ASN A 3 -16.65 -12.28 -15.11
N TYR A 4 -16.69 -13.31 -14.26
CA TYR A 4 -15.54 -13.74 -13.46
C TYR A 4 -14.37 -14.32 -14.29
N MET A 5 -14.60 -14.74 -15.53
CA MET A 5 -13.53 -15.28 -16.39
C MET A 5 -12.45 -14.22 -16.68
N TRP A 6 -12.82 -12.96 -16.77
CA TRP A 6 -11.85 -11.89 -17.02
C TRP A 6 -10.88 -11.72 -15.85
N PHE A 7 -11.38 -11.84 -14.62
CA PHE A 7 -10.53 -11.84 -13.43
C PHE A 7 -9.54 -13.02 -13.44
N ILE A 8 -10.04 -14.23 -13.78
CA ILE A 8 -9.20 -15.43 -13.88
C ILE A 8 -8.17 -15.27 -15.00
N LEU A 9 -8.56 -14.78 -16.18
CA LEU A 9 -7.65 -14.53 -17.30
C LEU A 9 -6.57 -13.49 -16.94
N ALA A 10 -6.94 -12.41 -16.26
CA ALA A 10 -6.00 -11.41 -15.78
C ALA A 10 -5.00 -11.99 -14.78
N THR A 11 -5.47 -12.80 -13.84
CA THR A 11 -4.61 -13.48 -12.86
C THR A 11 -3.64 -14.46 -13.55
N ILE A 12 -4.14 -15.25 -14.50
CA ILE A 12 -3.29 -16.16 -15.31
C ILE A 12 -2.27 -15.35 -16.11
N ALA A 13 -2.68 -14.24 -16.73
CA ALA A 13 -1.77 -13.38 -17.49
C ALA A 13 -0.66 -12.79 -16.61
N LEU A 14 -0.96 -12.38 -15.39
CA LEU A 14 0.06 -11.92 -14.42
C LEU A 14 1.04 -13.02 -14.05
N VAL A 15 0.56 -14.24 -13.79
CA VAL A 15 1.42 -15.40 -13.48
C VAL A 15 2.30 -15.77 -14.68
N LEU A 16 1.73 -15.82 -15.88
CA LEU A 16 2.48 -16.09 -17.11
C LEU A 16 3.49 -14.96 -17.41
N GLY A 17 3.11 -13.70 -17.18
CA GLY A 17 4.01 -12.57 -17.28
C GLY A 17 5.22 -12.73 -16.35
N TYR A 18 4.99 -13.10 -15.09
CA TYR A 18 6.09 -13.38 -14.16
C TYR A 18 6.99 -14.55 -14.64
N LEU A 19 6.39 -15.66 -15.07
CA LEU A 19 7.15 -16.85 -15.47
C LEU A 19 7.91 -16.69 -16.80
N ILE A 20 7.33 -16.01 -17.77
CA ILE A 20 7.91 -15.87 -19.12
C ILE A 20 8.74 -14.59 -19.21
N TYR A 21 8.08 -13.45 -18.99
CA TYR A 21 8.73 -12.15 -19.16
C TYR A 21 9.76 -11.88 -18.07
N GLY A 22 9.51 -12.30 -16.82
CA GLY A 22 10.48 -12.23 -15.75
C GLY A 22 11.78 -12.95 -16.06
N ARG A 23 11.73 -14.16 -16.68
CA ARG A 23 12.92 -14.88 -17.11
C ARG A 23 13.67 -14.18 -18.25
N ILE A 24 12.95 -13.51 -19.15
CA ILE A 24 13.57 -12.73 -20.22
C ILE A 24 14.33 -11.55 -19.63
N VAL A 25 13.69 -10.82 -18.70
CA VAL A 25 14.30 -9.68 -18.00
C VAL A 25 15.55 -10.13 -17.22
N GLU A 26 15.45 -11.23 -16.47
CA GLU A 26 16.58 -11.80 -15.73
C GLU A 26 17.76 -12.15 -16.63
N LYS A 27 17.50 -12.73 -17.81
CA LYS A 27 18.56 -13.03 -18.80
C LYS A 27 19.21 -11.77 -19.37
N ILE A 28 18.45 -10.68 -19.54
CA ILE A 28 19.00 -9.41 -20.04
C ILE A 28 19.91 -8.76 -19.01
N PHE A 29 19.52 -8.78 -17.73
CA PHE A 29 20.28 -8.15 -16.65
C PHE A 29 21.43 -9.00 -16.10
N VAL A 30 21.47 -10.28 -16.42
CA VAL A 30 22.54 -11.23 -16.06
C VAL A 30 22.99 -11.06 -14.59
N PRO A 31 22.15 -11.40 -13.59
CA PRO A 31 22.56 -11.33 -12.20
C PRO A 31 23.73 -12.31 -11.96
N ASN A 32 24.78 -11.85 -11.28
CA ASN A 32 25.88 -12.72 -10.91
C ASN A 32 25.57 -13.41 -9.57
N PRO A 33 25.29 -14.73 -9.55
CA PRO A 33 24.93 -15.46 -8.33
C PRO A 33 26.09 -15.61 -7.33
N GLU A 34 27.34 -15.48 -7.80
CA GLU A 34 28.52 -15.61 -6.96
C GLU A 34 28.83 -14.33 -6.16
N ARG A 35 28.25 -13.22 -6.58
CA ARG A 35 28.46 -11.94 -5.89
C ARG A 35 27.61 -11.86 -4.62
N ASN A 36 28.27 -11.82 -3.47
CA ASN A 36 27.61 -11.60 -2.19
C ASN A 36 26.90 -10.22 -2.19
N THR A 37 25.67 -10.21 -1.66
CA THR A 37 24.93 -8.95 -1.46
C THR A 37 25.56 -8.13 -0.33
N PRO A 38 25.39 -6.79 -0.33
CA PRO A 38 25.92 -5.94 0.75
C PRO A 38 25.47 -6.37 2.15
N ALA A 39 24.25 -6.89 2.28
CA ALA A 39 23.74 -7.42 3.56
C ALA A 39 24.55 -8.58 4.11
N VAL A 40 25.26 -9.34 3.25
CA VAL A 40 26.14 -10.45 3.65
C VAL A 40 27.58 -9.97 3.79
N SER A 41 28.09 -9.21 2.80
CA SER A 41 29.49 -8.79 2.74
C SER A 41 29.86 -7.67 3.69
N LYS A 42 28.88 -6.84 4.08
CA LYS A 42 29.06 -5.66 4.96
C LYS A 42 28.15 -5.70 6.18
N SER A 43 27.74 -6.90 6.60
CA SER A 43 26.80 -7.05 7.73
C SER A 43 27.35 -6.35 8.99
N ASP A 44 26.62 -5.34 9.46
CA ASP A 44 26.91 -4.56 10.67
C ASP A 44 25.83 -4.73 11.76
N GLY A 45 24.73 -5.42 11.43
CA GLY A 45 23.61 -5.65 12.33
C GLY A 45 22.68 -4.44 12.52
N VAL A 46 22.94 -3.34 11.82
CA VAL A 46 22.12 -2.10 11.87
C VAL A 46 21.62 -1.72 10.49
N ASP A 47 22.51 -1.37 9.56
CA ASP A 47 22.17 -0.94 8.21
C ASP A 47 22.16 -2.13 7.23
N PHE A 48 23.03 -3.10 7.47
CA PHE A 48 23.17 -4.29 6.61
C PHE A 48 22.89 -5.56 7.43
N VAL A 49 21.65 -6.00 7.38
CA VAL A 49 21.16 -7.18 8.10
C VAL A 49 20.79 -8.29 7.12
N ALA A 50 21.47 -9.44 7.25
CA ALA A 50 21.13 -10.63 6.48
C ALA A 50 19.83 -11.25 7.00
N MET A 51 18.81 -11.37 6.15
CA MET A 51 17.52 -11.95 6.49
C MET A 51 17.20 -13.19 5.65
N PRO A 52 16.44 -14.17 6.19
CA PRO A 52 15.97 -15.30 5.40
C PRO A 52 15.04 -14.87 4.29
N LYS A 53 15.08 -15.55 3.14
CA LYS A 53 14.36 -15.20 1.91
C LYS A 53 12.87 -14.96 2.11
N TRP A 54 12.21 -15.77 2.93
CA TRP A 54 10.77 -15.64 3.19
C TRP A 54 10.40 -14.34 3.93
N LYS A 55 11.26 -13.87 4.86
CA LYS A 55 11.07 -12.57 5.52
C LYS A 55 11.25 -11.42 4.54
N LEU A 56 12.27 -11.50 3.70
CA LEU A 56 12.50 -10.51 2.67
C LEU A 56 11.31 -10.39 1.71
N TRP A 57 10.76 -11.54 1.30
CA TRP A 57 9.57 -11.58 0.45
C TRP A 57 8.35 -10.92 1.13
N LEU A 58 8.10 -11.22 2.41
CA LEU A 58 7.00 -10.60 3.16
C LEU A 58 7.19 -9.08 3.34
N ILE A 59 8.41 -8.63 3.61
CA ILE A 59 8.72 -7.20 3.71
C ILE A 59 8.44 -6.50 2.38
N GLN A 60 8.87 -7.08 1.27
CA GLN A 60 8.59 -6.52 -0.05
C GLN A 60 7.09 -6.52 -0.38
N LEU A 61 6.38 -7.60 -0.06
CA LEU A 61 4.92 -7.65 -0.23
C LEU A 61 4.23 -6.52 0.53
N LEU A 62 4.59 -6.29 1.79
CA LEU A 62 4.02 -5.22 2.61
C LEU A 62 4.39 -3.82 2.11
N ASN A 63 5.62 -3.63 1.62
CA ASN A 63 6.04 -2.35 1.06
C ASN A 63 5.27 -2.00 -0.22
N ILE A 64 5.00 -3.01 -1.07
CA ILE A 64 4.21 -2.84 -2.29
C ILE A 64 2.72 -2.66 -1.96
N ALA A 65 2.20 -3.40 -0.99
CA ALA A 65 0.79 -3.35 -0.59
C ALA A 65 0.43 -2.09 0.23
N GLY A 66 0.90 -0.94 -0.22
CA GLY A 66 0.58 0.37 0.35
C GLY A 66 -0.79 0.90 -0.07
N VAL A 67 -1.09 2.13 0.35
CA VAL A 67 -2.37 2.80 0.07
C VAL A 67 -2.63 2.90 -1.44
N GLY A 68 -1.63 3.24 -2.24
CA GLY A 68 -1.74 3.34 -3.71
C GLY A 68 -2.19 2.04 -4.37
N PRO A 69 -1.43 0.94 -4.22
CA PRO A 69 -1.76 -0.37 -4.79
C PRO A 69 -3.08 -0.97 -4.31
N VAL A 70 -3.57 -0.61 -3.13
CA VAL A 70 -4.88 -1.06 -2.62
C VAL A 70 -6.01 -0.19 -3.15
N PHE A 71 -5.91 1.13 -3.03
CA PHE A 71 -6.99 2.04 -3.46
C PHE A 71 -6.98 2.31 -4.96
N GLY A 72 -5.82 2.23 -5.63
CA GLY A 72 -5.71 2.44 -7.07
C GLY A 72 -6.63 1.53 -7.88
N PRO A 73 -6.60 0.19 -7.70
CA PRO A 73 -7.52 -0.73 -8.35
C PRO A 73 -8.99 -0.49 -8.01
N ILE A 74 -9.30 -0.12 -6.75
CA ILE A 74 -10.67 0.21 -6.33
C ILE A 74 -11.17 1.44 -7.09
N MET A 75 -10.36 2.50 -7.18
CA MET A 75 -10.68 3.68 -7.98
C MET A 75 -10.73 3.36 -9.46
N GLY A 76 -9.83 2.48 -9.95
CA GLY A 76 -9.82 1.99 -11.32
C GLY A 76 -11.11 1.28 -11.70
N ALA A 77 -11.73 0.58 -10.75
CA ALA A 77 -13.00 -0.11 -10.97
C ALA A 77 -14.15 0.84 -11.38
N LEU A 78 -14.09 2.12 -11.00
CA LEU A 78 -15.05 3.15 -11.41
C LEU A 78 -14.97 3.44 -12.93
N TYR A 79 -13.83 3.16 -13.56
CA TYR A 79 -13.60 3.37 -14.99
C TYR A 79 -13.81 2.11 -15.84
N GLY A 80 -14.35 1.04 -15.22
CA GLY A 80 -14.68 -0.20 -15.90
C GLY A 80 -13.49 -1.10 -16.21
N PRO A 81 -13.63 -2.04 -17.16
CA PRO A 81 -12.66 -3.11 -17.42
C PRO A 81 -11.32 -2.63 -18.00
N THR A 82 -11.23 -1.41 -18.53
CA THR A 82 -9.98 -0.80 -19.03
C THR A 82 -8.91 -0.74 -17.93
N ALA A 83 -9.32 -0.56 -16.66
CA ALA A 83 -8.42 -0.58 -15.53
C ALA A 83 -7.70 -1.93 -15.37
N LEU A 84 -8.41 -3.04 -15.64
CA LEU A 84 -7.84 -4.37 -15.55
C LEU A 84 -6.73 -4.61 -16.59
N LEU A 85 -6.91 -4.10 -17.82
CA LEU A 85 -5.87 -4.13 -18.84
C LEU A 85 -4.64 -3.36 -18.38
N TRP A 86 -4.83 -2.16 -17.84
CA TRP A 86 -3.73 -1.36 -17.33
C TRP A 86 -3.01 -2.03 -16.16
N ILE A 87 -3.76 -2.64 -15.23
CA ILE A 87 -3.18 -3.40 -14.12
C ILE A 87 -2.30 -4.54 -14.65
N VAL A 88 -2.79 -5.34 -15.60
CA VAL A 88 -2.05 -6.49 -16.13
C VAL A 88 -0.81 -6.03 -16.90
N PHE A 89 -0.98 -5.22 -17.93
CA PHE A 89 0.14 -4.80 -18.78
C PHE A 89 1.09 -3.84 -18.07
N GLY A 90 0.56 -2.88 -17.32
CA GLY A 90 1.37 -1.94 -16.55
C GLY A 90 2.23 -2.64 -15.49
N THR A 91 1.68 -3.63 -14.79
CA THR A 91 2.42 -4.41 -13.80
C THR A 91 3.51 -5.25 -14.44
N ILE A 92 3.21 -5.97 -15.54
CA ILE A 92 4.17 -6.86 -16.19
C ILE A 92 5.30 -6.06 -16.83
N PHE A 93 4.97 -5.09 -17.69
CA PHE A 93 5.97 -4.42 -18.55
C PHE A 93 6.65 -3.22 -17.90
N ALA A 94 5.99 -2.54 -16.98
CA ALA A 94 6.56 -1.36 -16.33
C ALA A 94 6.89 -1.61 -14.85
N GLY A 95 5.91 -1.93 -14.01
CA GLY A 95 6.09 -1.99 -12.57
C GLY A 95 7.12 -3.01 -12.13
N ALA A 96 6.95 -4.28 -12.53
CA ALA A 96 7.86 -5.35 -12.12
C ALA A 96 9.29 -5.16 -12.64
N VAL A 97 9.45 -4.64 -13.86
CA VAL A 97 10.77 -4.34 -14.44
C VAL A 97 11.45 -3.19 -13.72
N HIS A 98 10.70 -2.13 -13.45
CA HIS A 98 11.20 -0.97 -12.69
C HIS A 98 11.70 -1.40 -11.30
N ASP A 99 10.90 -2.17 -10.56
CA ASP A 99 11.24 -2.59 -9.20
C ASP A 99 12.43 -3.55 -9.20
N TYR A 100 12.46 -4.50 -10.12
CA TYR A 100 13.59 -5.41 -10.28
C TYR A 100 14.89 -4.65 -10.62
N PHE A 101 14.81 -3.73 -11.57
CA PHE A 101 15.97 -2.97 -12.01
C PHE A 101 16.49 -2.03 -10.93
N SER A 102 15.62 -1.30 -10.24
CA SER A 102 16.00 -0.40 -9.16
C SER A 102 16.63 -1.14 -7.98
N GLY A 103 16.08 -2.32 -7.62
CA GLY A 103 16.65 -3.20 -6.61
C GLY A 103 18.02 -3.72 -6.99
N MET A 104 18.19 -4.21 -8.21
CA MET A 104 19.48 -4.71 -8.73
C MET A 104 20.54 -3.61 -8.80
N MET A 105 20.16 -2.41 -9.22
CA MET A 105 21.07 -1.25 -9.23
C MET A 105 21.49 -0.86 -7.82
N SER A 106 20.58 -0.83 -6.87
CA SER A 106 20.90 -0.55 -5.46
C SER A 106 21.91 -1.56 -4.91
N VAL A 107 21.66 -2.87 -5.11
CA VAL A 107 22.58 -3.93 -4.69
C VAL A 107 23.95 -3.80 -5.37
N ARG A 108 23.98 -3.46 -6.66
CA ARG A 108 25.22 -3.27 -7.43
C ARG A 108 26.06 -2.11 -6.90
N TYR A 109 25.43 -1.05 -6.41
CA TYR A 109 26.08 0.12 -5.81
C TYR A 109 26.08 0.08 -4.27
N ASN A 110 26.21 -1.11 -3.70
CA ASN A 110 26.36 -1.34 -2.25
C ASN A 110 25.19 -0.85 -1.38
N GLY A 111 23.96 -0.97 -1.85
CA GLY A 111 22.77 -0.52 -1.13
C GLY A 111 22.48 0.97 -1.29
N ALA A 112 23.03 1.60 -2.34
CA ALA A 112 22.81 3.01 -2.61
C ALA A 112 21.33 3.31 -2.88
N ASN A 113 20.85 4.47 -2.39
CA ASN A 113 19.51 4.96 -2.69
C ASN A 113 19.40 5.50 -4.14
N VAL A 114 18.16 5.66 -4.62
CA VAL A 114 17.90 6.10 -6.00
C VAL A 114 18.62 7.40 -6.37
N PRO A 115 18.61 8.49 -5.57
CA PRO A 115 19.36 9.69 -5.85
C PRO A 115 20.87 9.48 -6.00
N ASP A 116 21.46 8.59 -5.21
CA ASP A 116 22.88 8.30 -5.30
C ASP A 116 23.21 7.50 -6.58
N VAL A 117 22.38 6.52 -6.94
CA VAL A 117 22.51 5.78 -8.20
C VAL A 117 22.41 6.73 -9.40
N VAL A 118 21.47 7.67 -9.39
CA VAL A 118 21.36 8.73 -10.40
C VAL A 118 22.62 9.58 -10.43
N GLY A 119 23.20 9.87 -9.27
CA GLY A 119 24.46 10.61 -9.18
C GLY A 119 25.64 9.90 -9.83
N TYR A 120 25.74 8.58 -9.67
CA TYR A 120 26.80 7.78 -10.29
C TYR A 120 26.66 7.67 -11.82
N THR A 121 25.42 7.75 -12.33
CA THR A 121 25.16 7.57 -13.77
C THR A 121 25.05 8.90 -14.54
N LEU A 122 24.39 9.91 -13.96
CA LEU A 122 24.06 11.18 -14.62
C LEU A 122 24.81 12.40 -14.03
N GLY A 123 25.58 12.18 -12.96
CA GLY A 123 26.38 13.21 -12.31
C GLY A 123 25.68 13.99 -11.20
N ASN A 124 26.45 14.86 -10.52
CA ASN A 124 26.03 15.51 -9.28
C ASN A 124 24.82 16.45 -9.43
N LYS A 125 24.66 17.13 -10.55
CA LYS A 125 23.51 18.00 -10.78
C LYS A 125 22.20 17.21 -10.78
N ALA A 126 22.17 16.08 -11.48
CA ALA A 126 21.03 15.18 -11.51
C ALA A 126 20.74 14.57 -10.13
N LYS A 127 21.78 14.24 -9.36
CA LYS A 127 21.65 13.77 -7.97
C LYS A 127 20.91 14.77 -7.09
N TYR A 128 21.24 16.05 -7.15
CA TYR A 128 20.56 17.08 -6.35
C TYR A 128 19.10 17.25 -6.74
N VAL A 129 18.80 17.31 -8.03
CA VAL A 129 17.42 17.38 -8.51
C VAL A 129 16.62 16.16 -8.02
N MET A 130 17.20 14.96 -8.15
CA MET A 130 16.56 13.73 -7.70
C MET A 130 16.36 13.67 -6.18
N ARG A 131 17.29 14.23 -5.39
CA ARG A 131 17.14 14.32 -3.93
C ARG A 131 15.96 15.21 -3.55
N VAL A 132 15.84 16.39 -4.17
CA VAL A 132 14.71 17.30 -3.92
C VAL A 132 13.40 16.60 -4.29
N PHE A 133 13.34 15.99 -5.46
CA PHE A 133 12.16 15.25 -5.92
C PHE A 133 11.79 14.10 -4.97
N ALA A 134 12.78 13.29 -4.58
CA ALA A 134 12.56 12.18 -3.64
C ALA A 134 12.09 12.67 -2.27
N THR A 135 12.63 13.80 -1.77
CA THR A 135 12.21 14.36 -0.49
C THR A 135 10.75 14.84 -0.55
N VAL A 136 10.37 15.57 -1.61
CA VAL A 136 8.99 16.00 -1.80
C VAL A 136 8.05 14.81 -1.93
N LEU A 137 8.45 13.79 -2.71
CA LEU A 137 7.67 12.56 -2.88
C LEU A 137 7.45 11.84 -1.54
N LEU A 138 8.51 11.69 -0.73
CA LEU A 138 8.41 11.04 0.59
C LEU A 138 7.50 11.81 1.54
N LEU A 139 7.54 13.14 1.52
CA LEU A 139 6.61 13.97 2.32
C LEU A 139 5.15 13.76 1.89
N LEU A 140 4.88 13.78 0.58
CA LEU A 140 3.54 13.55 0.06
C LEU A 140 3.02 12.15 0.37
N VAL A 141 3.86 11.13 0.21
CA VAL A 141 3.55 9.75 0.57
C VAL A 141 3.26 9.64 2.08
N GLY A 142 4.07 10.28 2.93
CA GLY A 142 3.86 10.33 4.38
C GLY A 142 2.50 10.93 4.76
N VAL A 143 2.08 12.00 4.09
CA VAL A 143 0.75 12.60 4.28
C VAL A 143 -0.35 11.59 3.91
N VAL A 144 -0.25 10.91 2.77
CA VAL A 144 -1.25 9.91 2.35
C VAL A 144 -1.33 8.74 3.32
N PHE A 145 -0.19 8.24 3.80
CA PHE A 145 -0.14 7.16 4.78
C PHE A 145 -0.65 7.56 6.18
N ALA A 146 -0.68 8.85 6.49
CA ALA A 146 -1.32 9.33 7.72
C ALA A 146 -2.83 9.56 7.53
N THR A 147 -3.22 10.24 6.45
CA THR A 147 -4.60 10.69 6.23
C THR A 147 -5.55 9.56 5.82
N ALA A 148 -5.11 8.61 5.00
CA ALA A 148 -5.97 7.52 4.52
C ALA A 148 -6.39 6.57 5.66
N PRO A 149 -5.50 6.05 6.53
CA PRO A 149 -5.91 5.27 7.70
C PRO A 149 -6.76 6.08 8.68
N ALA A 150 -6.44 7.36 8.92
CA ALA A 150 -7.23 8.21 9.79
C ALA A 150 -8.67 8.38 9.29
N GLY A 151 -8.85 8.58 7.98
CA GLY A 151 -10.17 8.66 7.36
C GLY A 151 -10.98 7.35 7.43
N LEU A 152 -10.31 6.19 7.32
CA LEU A 152 -10.96 4.89 7.50
C LEU A 152 -11.37 4.66 8.95
N LEU A 153 -10.47 4.92 9.89
CA LEU A 153 -10.74 4.79 11.32
C LEU A 153 -11.84 5.74 11.78
N GLN A 154 -11.85 6.96 11.27
CA GLN A 154 -12.94 7.92 11.49
C GLN A 154 -14.29 7.32 11.07
N LYS A 155 -14.41 6.78 9.85
CA LYS A 155 -15.66 6.19 9.35
C LYS A 155 -16.16 5.04 10.21
N ILE A 156 -15.27 4.22 10.72
CA ILE A 156 -15.60 3.07 11.58
C ILE A 156 -16.02 3.54 12.98
N THR A 157 -15.44 4.62 13.49
CA THR A 157 -15.65 5.08 14.86
C THR A 157 -16.75 6.12 15.01
N VAL A 158 -17.16 6.80 13.95
CA VAL A 158 -18.23 7.82 14.00
C VAL A 158 -19.57 7.21 14.40
N ALA A 159 -19.98 6.12 13.76
CA ALA A 159 -21.29 5.51 14.03
C ALA A 159 -21.46 5.05 15.49
N PRO A 160 -20.55 4.23 16.07
CA PRO A 160 -20.67 3.82 17.48
C PRO A 160 -20.55 4.99 18.46
N VAL A 161 -19.77 6.03 18.15
CA VAL A 161 -19.67 7.22 19.02
C VAL A 161 -20.99 8.01 19.00
N GLN A 162 -21.62 8.17 17.85
CA GLN A 162 -22.91 8.83 17.73
C GLN A 162 -24.01 8.05 18.47
N GLU A 163 -24.02 6.71 18.35
CA GLU A 163 -24.94 5.85 19.06
C GLU A 163 -24.73 5.95 20.57
N TYR A 164 -23.50 5.91 21.06
CA TYR A 164 -23.17 6.09 22.47
C TYR A 164 -23.57 7.49 22.99
N CYS A 165 -23.31 8.53 22.20
CA CYS A 165 -23.76 9.89 22.54
C CYS A 165 -25.27 9.97 22.66
N SER A 166 -26.05 9.35 21.78
CA SER A 166 -27.50 9.35 21.83
C SER A 166 -28.08 8.59 23.05
N LEU A 167 -27.36 7.56 23.52
CA LEU A 167 -27.75 6.78 24.70
C LEU A 167 -27.42 7.47 26.02
N VAL A 168 -26.30 8.21 26.06
CA VAL A 168 -25.82 8.86 27.30
C VAL A 168 -26.39 10.26 27.49
N PHE A 169 -26.71 10.95 26.39
CA PHE A 169 -27.24 12.32 26.41
C PHE A 169 -28.71 12.36 25.95
N ASP A 170 -29.57 11.93 26.82
CA ASP A 170 -31.04 11.79 26.59
C ASP A 170 -31.82 13.08 26.91
N GLY A 171 -31.24 14.24 26.69
CA GLY A 171 -31.95 15.56 26.73
C GLY A 171 -32.22 16.16 28.09
N ASP A 172 -32.22 15.39 29.20
CA ASP A 172 -32.59 15.85 30.54
C ASP A 172 -31.46 15.82 31.59
N SER A 173 -30.27 15.38 31.25
CA SER A 173 -29.18 15.28 32.21
C SER A 173 -28.38 16.59 32.36
N ILE A 174 -27.86 16.82 33.60
CA ILE A 174 -27.01 17.98 33.91
C ILE A 174 -25.76 18.03 32.98
N LEU A 175 -25.30 16.88 32.54
CA LEU A 175 -24.18 16.75 31.58
C LEU A 175 -24.55 17.29 30.20
N ASP A 176 -25.79 17.17 29.79
CA ASP A 176 -26.33 17.72 28.56
C ASP A 176 -26.27 19.25 28.49
N LYS A 177 -26.50 19.88 29.63
CA LYS A 177 -26.41 21.36 29.79
C LYS A 177 -24.98 21.88 29.86
N VAL A 178 -24.02 21.06 30.31
CA VAL A 178 -22.61 21.43 30.45
C VAL A 178 -21.84 21.18 29.17
N VAL A 179 -22.15 20.10 28.44
CA VAL A 179 -21.46 19.68 27.21
C VAL A 179 -22.24 20.10 25.96
N GLY A 180 -23.49 20.57 26.11
CA GLY A 180 -24.33 20.94 24.97
C GLY A 180 -24.75 19.70 24.19
N GLY A 181 -25.68 18.90 24.72
CA GLY A 181 -26.05 17.57 24.24
C GLY A 181 -26.37 17.45 22.75
N SER A 182 -26.90 18.51 22.15
CA SER A 182 -27.07 18.60 20.69
C SER A 182 -25.73 18.64 19.91
N ASN A 183 -24.60 18.87 20.58
CA ASN A 183 -23.30 19.04 19.99
C ASN A 183 -22.39 17.81 20.16
N CYS A 184 -22.75 16.79 20.96
CA CYS A 184 -21.90 15.61 21.14
C CYS A 184 -21.65 14.92 19.81
N GLY A 185 -22.64 14.74 18.97
CA GLY A 185 -22.49 14.22 17.62
C GLY A 185 -21.72 15.17 16.69
N GLN A 186 -21.71 16.48 16.96
CA GLN A 186 -20.93 17.47 16.20
C GLN A 186 -19.51 17.62 16.73
N VAL A 187 -19.29 17.55 18.04
CA VAL A 187 -17.97 17.68 18.68
C VAL A 187 -17.12 16.43 18.45
N PHE A 188 -17.72 15.24 18.54
CA PHE A 188 -17.04 13.96 18.26
C PHE A 188 -17.32 13.42 16.86
N GLY A 189 -18.27 14.00 16.13
CA GLY A 189 -18.58 13.64 14.75
C GLY A 189 -17.73 14.43 13.76
N GLY A 190 -17.15 13.76 12.80
CA GLY A 190 -16.49 14.40 11.67
C GLY A 190 -15.05 14.82 11.96
N ASN A 191 -14.74 16.10 11.89
CA ASN A 191 -13.37 16.60 11.89
C ASN A 191 -12.57 16.29 13.17
N THR A 192 -13.18 16.30 14.35
CA THR A 192 -12.46 16.09 15.61
C THR A 192 -11.90 14.66 15.72
N LEU A 193 -12.70 13.64 15.40
CA LEU A 193 -12.24 12.25 15.39
C LEU A 193 -11.12 12.03 14.36
N PHE A 194 -11.21 12.66 13.20
CA PHE A 194 -10.15 12.62 12.21
C PHE A 194 -8.82 13.13 12.77
N TRP A 195 -8.83 14.29 13.44
CA TRP A 195 -7.62 14.87 14.03
C TRP A 195 -7.08 14.05 15.20
N ILE A 196 -7.96 13.43 15.99
CA ILE A 196 -7.54 12.50 17.05
C ILE A 196 -6.81 11.30 16.45
N TRP A 197 -7.35 10.70 15.39
CA TRP A 197 -6.70 9.58 14.70
C TRP A 197 -5.38 10.01 14.05
N ILE A 198 -5.32 11.19 13.45
CA ILE A 198 -4.07 11.76 12.94
C ILE A 198 -3.02 11.88 14.06
N ALA A 199 -3.40 12.43 15.23
CA ALA A 199 -2.48 12.56 16.36
C ALA A 199 -1.95 11.20 16.86
N ILE A 200 -2.82 10.19 16.94
CA ILE A 200 -2.45 8.82 17.31
C ILE A 200 -1.47 8.22 16.30
N ILE A 201 -1.73 8.37 15.01
CA ILE A 201 -0.88 7.86 13.92
C ILE A 201 0.48 8.56 13.93
N PHE A 202 0.52 9.88 14.11
CA PHE A 202 1.77 10.62 14.22
C PHE A 202 2.58 10.22 15.46
N THR A 203 1.92 10.01 16.60
CA THR A 203 2.55 9.50 17.82
C THR A 203 3.17 8.13 17.56
N TYR A 204 2.43 7.24 16.88
CA TYR A 204 2.95 5.94 16.46
C TYR A 204 4.19 6.07 15.55
N TYR A 205 4.16 6.95 14.56
CA TYR A 205 5.31 7.17 13.67
C TYR A 205 6.52 7.73 14.43
N PHE A 206 6.29 8.66 15.34
CA PHE A 206 7.35 9.20 16.20
C PHE A 206 7.99 8.11 17.05
N LEU A 207 7.18 7.28 17.71
CA LEU A 207 7.68 6.14 18.50
C LEU A 207 8.40 5.12 17.63
N ALA A 208 7.87 4.81 16.45
CA ALA A 208 8.48 3.88 15.51
C ALA A 208 9.84 4.38 14.99
N THR A 209 10.07 5.68 14.93
CA THR A 209 11.36 6.26 14.54
C THR A 209 12.43 6.08 15.63
N ILE A 210 12.02 6.05 16.91
CA ILE A 210 12.96 5.90 18.04
C ILE A 210 13.31 4.43 18.28
N ILE A 211 12.39 3.50 18.02
CA ILE A 211 12.58 2.08 18.30
C ILE A 211 13.41 1.45 17.16
N PRO A 212 14.43 0.62 17.48
CA PRO A 212 15.22 -0.07 16.46
C PRO A 212 14.32 -0.91 15.54
N ILE A 213 14.28 -0.51 14.28
CA ILE A 213 13.41 -1.06 13.23
C ILE A 213 13.54 -2.58 13.10
N ASP A 214 14.76 -3.12 13.26
CA ASP A 214 15.05 -4.54 13.05
C ASP A 214 14.30 -5.49 13.98
N LYS A 215 14.08 -5.07 15.24
CA LYS A 215 13.34 -5.89 16.22
C LYS A 215 11.85 -5.94 15.93
N ILE A 216 11.28 -4.84 15.42
CA ILE A 216 9.85 -4.74 15.08
C ILE A 216 9.61 -5.43 13.73
N ILE A 217 10.38 -5.09 12.70
CA ILE A 217 10.26 -5.67 11.36
C ILE A 217 10.39 -7.19 11.43
N GLY A 218 11.39 -7.71 12.12
CA GLY A 218 11.62 -9.14 12.18
C GLY A 218 10.51 -9.95 12.85
N ARG A 219 9.69 -9.35 13.72
CA ARG A 219 8.67 -10.06 14.50
C ARG A 219 7.24 -9.69 14.10
N VAL A 220 6.99 -8.43 13.81
CA VAL A 220 5.63 -7.90 13.58
C VAL A 220 5.24 -7.95 12.09
N TYR A 221 6.15 -7.68 11.18
CA TYR A 221 5.89 -7.71 9.73
C TYR A 221 5.38 -9.07 9.21
N PRO A 222 5.89 -10.22 9.65
CA PRO A 222 5.33 -11.50 9.21
C PRO A 222 3.85 -11.68 9.56
N ILE A 223 3.43 -11.14 10.71
CA ILE A 223 2.03 -11.21 11.16
C ILE A 223 1.17 -10.34 10.25
N PHE A 224 1.57 -9.10 10.00
CA PHE A 224 0.85 -8.20 9.09
C PHE A 224 0.80 -8.74 7.65
N GLY A 225 1.90 -9.32 7.16
CA GLY A 225 1.93 -9.95 5.85
C GLY A 225 0.97 -11.13 5.74
N ALA A 226 0.90 -11.98 6.76
CA ALA A 226 -0.05 -13.09 6.82
C ALA A 226 -1.51 -12.58 6.87
N LEU A 227 -1.80 -11.58 7.70
CA LEU A 227 -3.13 -10.95 7.77
C LEU A 227 -3.54 -10.32 6.44
N LEU A 228 -2.63 -9.65 5.74
CA LEU A 228 -2.89 -9.10 4.42
C LEU A 228 -3.28 -10.19 3.41
N ILE A 229 -2.54 -11.31 3.39
CA ILE A 229 -2.83 -12.44 2.50
C ILE A 229 -4.20 -13.05 2.85
N ILE A 230 -4.48 -13.27 4.13
CA ILE A 230 -5.77 -13.79 4.60
C ILE A 230 -6.90 -12.85 4.18
N MET A 231 -6.73 -11.55 4.35
CA MET A 231 -7.70 -10.55 3.91
C MET A 231 -7.92 -10.60 2.40
N ALA A 232 -6.86 -10.64 1.60
CA ALA A 232 -6.95 -10.68 0.14
C ALA A 232 -7.67 -11.96 -0.34
N VAL A 233 -7.33 -13.11 0.23
CA VAL A 233 -8.00 -14.38 -0.07
C VAL A 233 -9.46 -14.34 0.41
N GLY A 234 -9.73 -13.84 1.61
CA GLY A 234 -11.08 -13.74 2.17
C GLY A 234 -11.99 -12.85 1.32
N VAL A 235 -11.50 -11.68 0.89
CA VAL A 235 -12.25 -10.79 0.00
C VAL A 235 -12.50 -11.47 -1.35
N THR A 236 -11.48 -12.11 -1.92
CA THR A 236 -11.62 -12.81 -3.21
C THR A 236 -12.66 -13.91 -3.11
N VAL A 237 -12.58 -14.80 -2.11
CA VAL A 237 -13.55 -15.88 -1.89
C VAL A 237 -14.95 -15.31 -1.63
N GLY A 238 -15.05 -14.24 -0.81
CA GLY A 238 -16.32 -13.59 -0.52
C GLY A 238 -16.99 -13.00 -1.77
N LEU A 239 -16.23 -12.38 -2.66
CA LEU A 239 -16.73 -11.88 -3.94
C LEU A 239 -17.26 -13.00 -4.84
N PHE A 240 -16.54 -14.10 -4.96
CA PHE A 240 -16.98 -15.25 -5.76
C PHE A 240 -18.23 -15.92 -5.19
N TYR A 241 -18.38 -15.93 -3.85
CA TYR A 241 -19.51 -16.59 -3.19
C TYR A 241 -20.78 -15.72 -3.17
N HIS A 242 -20.64 -14.39 -2.92
CA HIS A 242 -21.80 -13.52 -2.72
C HIS A 242 -22.21 -12.74 -3.97
N MET A 243 -21.30 -12.48 -4.89
CA MET A 243 -21.53 -11.59 -6.04
C MET A 243 -20.99 -12.13 -7.37
N PRO A 244 -21.29 -13.39 -7.75
CA PRO A 244 -20.72 -13.98 -8.97
C PRO A 244 -21.15 -13.24 -10.24
N ASP A 245 -22.32 -12.61 -10.24
CA ASP A 245 -22.90 -11.94 -11.41
C ASP A 245 -22.50 -10.45 -11.53
N GLN A 246 -21.85 -9.88 -10.52
CA GLN A 246 -21.47 -8.47 -10.51
C GLN A 246 -20.05 -8.21 -11.01
N PHE A 247 -19.34 -9.23 -11.46
CA PHE A 247 -18.06 -9.06 -12.15
C PHE A 247 -18.27 -8.33 -13.47
N TYR A 248 -17.35 -7.46 -13.85
CA TYR A 248 -17.40 -6.61 -15.04
C TYR A 248 -17.97 -7.28 -16.29
N ASN A 249 -18.97 -6.65 -16.87
CA ASN A 249 -19.49 -7.03 -18.17
C ASN A 249 -18.61 -6.39 -19.26
N TRP A 250 -17.74 -7.18 -19.89
CA TRP A 250 -16.86 -6.72 -20.95
C TRP A 250 -17.55 -6.49 -22.31
N ALA A 251 -18.83 -6.79 -22.41
CA ALA A 251 -19.59 -6.50 -23.62
C ALA A 251 -19.77 -4.99 -23.88
N SER A 252 -19.68 -4.20 -22.83
CA SER A 252 -19.63 -2.74 -22.91
C SER A 252 -18.25 -2.27 -22.42
N PHE A 253 -17.38 -1.93 -23.34
CA PHE A 253 -16.18 -1.12 -23.06
C PHE A 253 -16.52 0.32 -22.64
N GLU A 254 -17.79 0.57 -22.37
CA GLU A 254 -18.26 1.83 -21.87
C GLU A 254 -17.76 2.02 -20.43
N SER A 255 -17.09 3.13 -20.22
CA SER A 255 -16.85 3.68 -18.90
C SER A 255 -18.17 3.62 -18.13
N ASN A 256 -18.14 3.04 -16.94
CA ASN A 256 -19.35 2.96 -16.10
C ASN A 256 -20.00 4.35 -16.06
N PRO A 257 -21.19 4.54 -16.65
CA PRO A 257 -21.82 5.86 -16.63
C PRO A 257 -22.11 6.16 -15.18
N ASN A 258 -21.53 7.20 -14.70
CA ASN A 258 -21.75 7.91 -13.44
C ASN A 258 -22.57 7.13 -12.40
N PRO A 259 -21.94 6.66 -11.29
CA PRO A 259 -22.65 5.94 -10.23
C PRO A 259 -23.73 6.78 -9.52
N ASN A 260 -23.94 8.03 -9.94
CA ASN A 260 -24.97 8.94 -9.42
C ASN A 260 -26.11 9.22 -10.41
N ASN A 261 -26.21 8.46 -11.49
CA ASN A 261 -27.39 8.44 -12.36
C ASN A 261 -28.04 7.08 -12.34
#